data_a83af3589426073e7ecd911cb27a1916
#
_entry.id   a83af3589426073e7ecd911cb27a1916
#
_cell.length_a   1.000
_cell.length_b   1.000
_cell.length_c   1.000
_cell.angle_alpha   90.00
_cell.angle_beta   90.00
_cell.angle_gamma   90.00
#
_symmetry.space_group_name_H-M   'P 1'
#
loop_
_entity.id
_entity.type
_entity.pdbx_description
1 polymer ?
#
loop_
_entity_poly.entity_id
_entity_poly.type
_entity_poly.pdbx_seq_one_letter_code
_entity_poly.pdbx_strand_id
1 'polypeptide(L)'
;MFKSRKWAGPATVVMLLSTISAATSAEAASGNPTKIISLSPSATEILYAIGAGSQVIAVDDNSDFPKTAPFTNLSSFTPNVEAIAAYRPDLVILQSSATNAATIKQDLLKLKINVFLEVTPNNISEAYAEFLALGKATGHPSRAKALVTTMKAQISEIVTKYRKKNPTPIFHELDNTLYSADSSTFIGQIYSDFNFANIADAANGGGYPQLSAESVIKANPKIIFLDDGPYGESVATVAARPGWSAISAVKNRHVIVLPLDIPDRWGPRIVDFYRFIGQTTAKIN
;
A
#
# COMPACT_ATOMS: atom_id res chain seq x y z
N MET A 1 10.76 17.10 89.43
CA MET A 1 9.60 17.19 90.39
C MET A 1 8.45 17.81 89.61
N PHE A 2 7.30 17.18 89.64
CA PHE A 2 5.98 17.55 89.13
C PHE A 2 5.78 17.63 87.60
N LYS A 3 5.15 16.65 86.95
CA LYS A 3 3.75 16.20 86.79
C LYS A 3 2.90 17.18 85.98
N SER A 4 2.60 16.69 84.75
CA SER A 4 1.31 16.37 84.15
C SER A 4 0.31 17.51 83.84
N ARG A 5 -0.16 17.58 82.62
CA ARG A 5 -1.54 17.11 82.27
C ARG A 5 -1.88 17.30 80.82
N LYS A 6 -2.38 16.24 80.26
CA LYS A 6 -3.01 16.17 78.92
C LYS A 6 -4.28 17.01 78.87
N TRP A 7 -4.56 17.65 77.77
CA TRP A 7 -5.94 17.93 77.39
C TRP A 7 -6.11 17.75 75.88
N ALA A 8 -7.06 16.89 75.52
CA ALA A 8 -7.46 16.59 74.18
C ALA A 8 -8.61 17.52 73.80
N GLY A 9 -8.55 18.15 72.68
CA GLY A 9 -9.65 18.89 72.06
C GLY A 9 -10.03 18.21 70.70
N PRO A 10 -11.28 18.24 70.27
CA PRO A 10 -11.82 17.39 69.23
C PRO A 10 -11.34 17.80 67.83
N ALA A 11 -10.92 16.79 67.09
CA ALA A 11 -10.56 16.91 65.67
C ALA A 11 -11.88 17.09 64.85
N THR A 12 -12.03 18.24 64.25
CA THR A 12 -13.06 18.49 63.21
C THR A 12 -12.60 17.86 61.91
N VAL A 13 -13.21 16.77 61.54
CA VAL A 13 -13.02 16.14 60.24
C VAL A 13 -13.79 16.95 59.22
N VAL A 14 -13.07 17.71 58.38
CA VAL A 14 -13.61 18.34 57.19
C VAL A 14 -13.59 17.30 56.08
N MET A 15 -14.74 16.74 55.78
CA MET A 15 -14.96 15.86 54.63
C MET A 15 -14.99 16.68 53.35
N LEU A 16 -13.85 16.74 52.61
CA LEU A 16 -13.81 17.25 51.26
C LEU A 16 -14.49 16.24 50.33
N LEU A 17 -15.72 16.52 49.95
CA LEU A 17 -16.36 15.85 48.78
C LEU A 17 -15.64 16.28 47.50
N SER A 18 -14.68 15.46 47.06
CA SER A 18 -14.14 15.55 45.71
C SER A 18 -15.22 15.00 44.75
N THR A 19 -15.89 15.91 44.03
CA THR A 19 -16.68 15.60 42.84
C THR A 19 -15.76 15.07 41.77
N ILE A 20 -15.72 13.75 41.61
CA ILE A 20 -15.10 13.10 40.44
C ILE A 20 -16.00 13.46 39.24
N SER A 21 -15.60 14.47 38.48
CA SER A 21 -16.12 14.69 37.12
C SER A 21 -15.74 13.47 36.30
N ALA A 22 -16.64 12.55 36.09
CA ALA A 22 -16.53 11.52 35.09
C ALA A 22 -16.48 12.22 33.74
N ALA A 23 -15.26 12.37 33.19
CA ALA A 23 -15.09 12.67 31.78
C ALA A 23 -15.69 11.46 31.04
N THR A 24 -16.88 11.62 30.51
CA THR A 24 -17.48 10.71 29.54
C THR A 24 -16.58 10.75 28.31
N SER A 25 -15.65 9.80 28.26
CA SER A 25 -15.01 9.42 27.00
C SER A 25 -16.15 9.12 26.03
N ALA A 26 -16.26 9.90 24.98
CA ALA A 26 -17.17 9.58 23.88
C ALA A 26 -16.79 8.18 23.38
N GLU A 27 -17.60 7.20 23.76
CA GLU A 27 -17.51 5.82 23.33
C GLU A 27 -17.70 5.86 21.80
N ALA A 28 -16.64 5.63 21.06
CA ALA A 28 -16.72 5.43 19.62
C ALA A 28 -17.77 4.34 19.38
N ALA A 29 -18.71 4.58 18.50
CA ALA A 29 -19.81 3.69 18.16
C ALA A 29 -19.29 2.25 18.07
N SER A 30 -19.75 1.36 18.96
CA SER A 30 -19.24 0.01 19.16
C SER A 30 -19.75 -0.99 18.11
N GLY A 31 -19.90 -0.57 16.86
CA GLY A 31 -20.32 -1.39 15.74
C GLY A 31 -19.33 -1.34 14.59
N ASN A 32 -19.28 -2.41 13.79
CA ASN A 32 -18.54 -2.38 12.53
C ASN A 32 -19.12 -1.31 11.59
N PRO A 33 -18.31 -0.60 10.80
CA PRO A 33 -18.81 0.39 9.86
C PRO A 33 -19.74 -0.28 8.83
N THR A 34 -20.82 0.39 8.49
CA THR A 34 -21.82 -0.07 7.51
C THR A 34 -21.76 0.70 6.20
N LYS A 35 -21.10 1.86 6.21
CA LYS A 35 -20.95 2.79 5.08
C LYS A 35 -19.50 3.21 4.95
N ILE A 36 -18.78 2.53 4.07
CA ILE A 36 -17.36 2.78 3.82
C ILE A 36 -17.20 3.54 2.51
N ILE A 37 -16.42 4.62 2.53
CA ILE A 37 -15.84 5.20 1.32
C ILE A 37 -14.39 4.75 1.22
N SER A 38 -14.01 4.18 0.09
CA SER A 38 -12.61 3.82 -0.18
C SER A 38 -12.02 4.77 -1.21
N LEU A 39 -11.02 5.55 -0.79
CA LEU A 39 -10.22 6.44 -1.65
C LEU A 39 -8.83 5.84 -1.89
N SER A 40 -8.80 4.54 -2.14
CA SER A 40 -7.60 3.78 -2.49
C SER A 40 -7.98 2.56 -3.32
N PRO A 41 -7.42 2.39 -4.52
CA PRO A 41 -7.61 1.21 -5.33
C PRO A 41 -7.17 -0.08 -4.62
N SER A 42 -6.03 -0.07 -3.93
CA SER A 42 -5.51 -1.24 -3.19
C SER A 42 -6.44 -1.63 -2.05
N ALA A 43 -6.87 -0.66 -1.22
CA ALA A 43 -7.81 -0.92 -0.15
C ALA A 43 -9.17 -1.38 -0.67
N THR A 44 -9.65 -0.83 -1.79
CA THR A 44 -10.90 -1.27 -2.43
C THR A 44 -10.83 -2.76 -2.75
N GLU A 45 -9.78 -3.22 -3.40
CA GLU A 45 -9.58 -4.65 -3.69
C GLU A 45 -9.55 -5.51 -2.41
N ILE A 46 -8.85 -5.04 -1.36
CA ILE A 46 -8.77 -5.74 -0.08
C ILE A 46 -10.16 -5.87 0.55
N LEU A 47 -10.94 -4.78 0.61
CA LEU A 47 -12.30 -4.77 1.18
C LEU A 47 -13.20 -5.82 0.51
N TYR A 48 -13.19 -5.88 -0.80
CA TYR A 48 -13.98 -6.87 -1.52
C TYR A 48 -13.49 -8.30 -1.26
N ALA A 49 -12.18 -8.52 -1.26
CA ALA A 49 -11.59 -9.85 -1.03
C ALA A 49 -11.84 -10.40 0.38
N ILE A 50 -11.88 -9.53 1.41
CA ILE A 50 -12.20 -9.93 2.79
C ILE A 50 -13.71 -10.00 3.05
N GLY A 51 -14.54 -9.66 2.06
CA GLY A 51 -16.01 -9.74 2.14
C GLY A 51 -16.67 -8.52 2.78
N ALA A 52 -15.98 -7.37 2.83
CA ALA A 52 -16.52 -6.08 3.26
C ALA A 52 -17.18 -5.29 2.11
N GLY A 53 -17.26 -5.84 0.91
CA GLY A 53 -17.76 -5.16 -0.28
C GLY A 53 -19.19 -4.60 -0.14
N SER A 54 -20.07 -5.27 0.61
CA SER A 54 -21.44 -4.76 0.87
C SER A 54 -21.49 -3.53 1.76
N GLN A 55 -20.41 -3.21 2.47
CA GLN A 55 -20.25 -2.01 3.28
C GLN A 55 -19.75 -0.81 2.45
N VAL A 56 -19.16 -1.05 1.28
CA VAL A 56 -18.60 -0.01 0.41
C VAL A 56 -19.72 0.70 -0.32
N ILE A 57 -19.90 2.00 -0.05
CA ILE A 57 -20.96 2.83 -0.66
C ILE A 57 -20.46 3.76 -1.75
N ALA A 58 -19.15 4.03 -1.81
CA ALA A 58 -18.50 4.81 -2.84
C ALA A 58 -17.01 4.46 -2.91
N VAL A 59 -16.44 4.52 -4.12
CA VAL A 59 -15.00 4.41 -4.35
C VAL A 59 -14.53 5.57 -5.21
N ASP A 60 -13.22 5.83 -5.21
CA ASP A 60 -12.59 6.90 -5.99
C ASP A 60 -12.56 6.61 -7.51
N ASP A 61 -12.07 7.61 -8.25
CA ASP A 61 -11.95 7.62 -9.71
C ASP A 61 -10.86 6.70 -10.29
N ASN A 62 -10.07 6.04 -9.44
CA ASN A 62 -9.04 5.07 -9.82
C ASN A 62 -9.34 3.64 -9.33
N SER A 63 -10.35 3.47 -8.49
CA SER A 63 -10.77 2.17 -7.94
C SER A 63 -11.65 1.40 -8.92
N ASP A 64 -11.06 0.90 -9.99
CA ASP A 64 -11.75 0.26 -11.12
C ASP A 64 -11.93 -1.27 -10.96
N PHE A 65 -11.45 -1.85 -9.85
CA PHE A 65 -11.58 -3.28 -9.54
C PHE A 65 -12.03 -3.50 -8.08
N PRO A 66 -13.00 -4.45 -7.86
CA PRO A 66 -13.77 -5.16 -8.89
C PRO A 66 -14.74 -4.23 -9.63
N LYS A 67 -15.15 -4.61 -10.84
CA LYS A 67 -16.08 -3.79 -11.65
C LYS A 67 -17.46 -3.56 -11.01
N THR A 68 -17.75 -4.26 -9.93
CA THR A 68 -18.98 -4.09 -9.13
C THR A 68 -18.85 -3.03 -8.04
N ALA A 69 -17.66 -2.45 -7.84
CA ALA A 69 -17.45 -1.37 -6.88
C ALA A 69 -18.27 -0.13 -7.31
N PRO A 70 -18.88 0.60 -6.34
CA PRO A 70 -19.69 1.78 -6.63
C PRO A 70 -18.81 2.97 -6.99
N PHE A 71 -18.38 3.00 -8.24
CA PHE A 71 -17.47 4.00 -8.82
C PHE A 71 -18.06 5.41 -8.74
N THR A 72 -17.24 6.40 -8.40
CA THR A 72 -17.63 7.81 -8.30
C THR A 72 -16.53 8.73 -8.86
N ASN A 73 -16.79 10.03 -8.87
CA ASN A 73 -15.79 11.05 -9.22
C ASN A 73 -15.03 11.58 -7.98
N LEU A 74 -15.05 10.87 -6.86
CA LEU A 74 -14.20 11.21 -5.72
C LEU A 74 -12.74 10.95 -6.10
N SER A 75 -11.86 11.90 -5.77
CA SER A 75 -10.44 11.76 -6.09
C SER A 75 -9.67 11.13 -4.94
N SER A 76 -8.84 10.13 -5.25
CA SER A 76 -7.86 9.57 -4.30
C SER A 76 -6.67 10.50 -4.06
N PHE A 77 -6.32 11.35 -5.04
CA PHE A 77 -5.17 12.25 -4.95
C PHE A 77 -5.50 13.60 -4.31
N THR A 78 -6.68 14.14 -4.60
CA THR A 78 -7.17 15.45 -4.11
C THR A 78 -8.56 15.31 -3.48
N PRO A 79 -8.69 14.57 -2.36
CA PRO A 79 -9.99 14.33 -1.74
C PRO A 79 -10.66 15.64 -1.29
N ASN A 80 -12.00 15.73 -1.47
CA ASN A 80 -12.81 16.85 -1.02
C ASN A 80 -13.69 16.44 0.17
N VAL A 81 -13.53 17.10 1.31
CA VAL A 81 -14.19 16.78 2.57
C VAL A 81 -15.70 16.90 2.47
N GLU A 82 -16.22 17.95 1.82
CA GLU A 82 -17.65 18.21 1.67
C GLU A 82 -18.30 17.12 0.78
N ALA A 83 -17.64 16.78 -0.34
CA ALA A 83 -18.12 15.73 -1.23
C ALA A 83 -18.16 14.38 -0.52
N ILE A 84 -17.15 14.03 0.28
CA ILE A 84 -17.10 12.81 1.08
C ILE A 84 -18.20 12.82 2.14
N ALA A 85 -18.37 13.91 2.89
CA ALA A 85 -19.35 14.03 3.97
C ALA A 85 -20.81 13.94 3.47
N ALA A 86 -21.07 14.35 2.20
CA ALA A 86 -22.40 14.23 1.58
C ALA A 86 -22.92 12.79 1.54
N TYR A 87 -22.03 11.79 1.44
CA TYR A 87 -22.39 10.36 1.50
C TYR A 87 -22.72 9.87 2.92
N ARG A 88 -22.41 10.65 3.96
CA ARG A 88 -22.55 10.27 5.39
C ARG A 88 -21.91 8.91 5.70
N PRO A 89 -20.60 8.73 5.43
CA PRO A 89 -19.91 7.49 5.71
C PRO A 89 -19.64 7.31 7.21
N ASP A 90 -19.50 6.06 7.65
CA ASP A 90 -19.03 5.70 8.98
C ASP A 90 -17.50 5.60 9.04
N LEU A 91 -16.90 5.25 7.90
CA LEU A 91 -15.46 5.08 7.72
C LEU A 91 -15.04 5.58 6.34
N VAL A 92 -13.94 6.31 6.30
CA VAL A 92 -13.24 6.69 5.06
C VAL A 92 -11.86 6.05 5.07
N ILE A 93 -11.50 5.36 4.02
CA ILE A 93 -10.13 4.90 3.80
C ILE A 93 -9.46 5.94 2.92
N LEU A 94 -8.37 6.52 3.43
CA LEU A 94 -7.66 7.64 2.84
C LEU A 94 -6.18 7.29 2.67
N GLN A 95 -5.64 7.44 1.47
CA GLN A 95 -4.20 7.28 1.25
C GLN A 95 -3.40 8.37 1.96
N SER A 96 -2.31 7.99 2.62
CA SER A 96 -1.39 8.94 3.25
C SER A 96 -0.65 9.83 2.23
N SER A 97 -0.55 9.38 0.99
CA SER A 97 0.03 10.11 -0.15
C SER A 97 -0.90 11.14 -0.78
N ALA A 98 -2.20 11.13 -0.41
CA ALA A 98 -3.15 12.14 -0.91
C ALA A 98 -2.74 13.56 -0.50
N THR A 99 -3.02 14.53 -1.37
CA THR A 99 -2.76 15.95 -1.09
C THR A 99 -3.46 16.36 0.20
N ASN A 100 -2.71 16.93 1.15
CA ASN A 100 -3.21 17.35 2.46
C ASN A 100 -3.89 16.24 3.29
N ALA A 101 -3.51 14.98 3.14
CA ALA A 101 -4.13 13.82 3.81
C ALA A 101 -4.30 14.02 5.32
N ALA A 102 -3.30 14.60 6.01
CA ALA A 102 -3.38 14.87 7.44
C ALA A 102 -4.48 15.88 7.80
N THR A 103 -4.62 16.96 7.02
CA THR A 103 -5.67 17.98 7.21
C THR A 103 -7.04 17.40 6.92
N ILE A 104 -7.20 16.68 5.79
CA ILE A 104 -8.44 16.02 5.40
C ILE A 104 -8.90 15.03 6.49
N LYS A 105 -7.97 14.23 7.02
CA LYS A 105 -8.26 13.33 8.15
C LYS A 105 -8.81 14.10 9.36
N GLN A 106 -8.17 15.22 9.74
CA GLN A 106 -8.62 16.02 10.88
C GLN A 106 -10.01 16.63 10.63
N ASP A 107 -10.29 17.10 9.43
CA ASP A 107 -11.57 17.70 9.10
C ASP A 107 -12.70 16.66 9.07
N LEU A 108 -12.46 15.47 8.54
CA LEU A 108 -13.41 14.35 8.61
C LEU A 108 -13.68 13.92 10.07
N LEU A 109 -12.66 13.88 10.92
CA LEU A 109 -12.82 13.56 12.33
C LEU A 109 -13.65 14.61 13.08
N LYS A 110 -13.52 15.91 12.76
CA LYS A 110 -14.39 16.98 13.31
C LYS A 110 -15.86 16.75 12.94
N LEU A 111 -16.12 16.16 11.77
CA LEU A 111 -17.47 15.76 11.33
C LEU A 111 -17.92 14.41 11.90
N LYS A 112 -17.14 13.81 12.82
CA LYS A 112 -17.38 12.49 13.44
C LYS A 112 -17.35 11.33 12.43
N ILE A 113 -16.63 11.50 11.33
CA ILE A 113 -16.37 10.47 10.33
C ILE A 113 -15.02 9.83 10.66
N ASN A 114 -14.99 8.52 10.89
CA ASN A 114 -13.76 7.80 11.16
C ASN A 114 -12.90 7.73 9.90
N VAL A 115 -11.56 7.74 10.08
CA VAL A 115 -10.61 7.65 8.97
C VAL A 115 -9.59 6.55 9.25
N PHE A 116 -9.52 5.60 8.34
CA PHE A 116 -8.39 4.67 8.23
C PHE A 116 -7.36 5.30 7.28
N LEU A 117 -6.20 5.68 7.81
CA LEU A 117 -5.13 6.22 6.98
C LEU A 117 -4.28 5.05 6.47
N GLU A 118 -4.37 4.81 5.16
CA GLU A 118 -3.59 3.81 4.46
C GLU A 118 -2.19 4.35 4.17
N VAL A 119 -1.18 3.58 4.50
CA VAL A 119 0.23 3.92 4.25
C VAL A 119 0.79 2.97 3.20
N THR A 120 1.42 3.53 2.16
CA THR A 120 2.05 2.71 1.12
C THR A 120 3.07 1.75 1.75
N PRO A 121 2.92 0.44 1.58
CA PRO A 121 3.87 -0.53 2.13
C PRO A 121 5.18 -0.53 1.33
N ASN A 122 6.30 -0.75 2.01
CA ASN A 122 7.60 -0.91 1.35
C ASN A 122 7.88 -2.37 0.96
N ASN A 123 7.12 -3.31 1.49
CA ASN A 123 7.31 -4.75 1.26
C ASN A 123 6.01 -5.52 1.46
N ILE A 124 6.01 -6.78 1.02
CA ILE A 124 4.82 -7.64 1.08
C ILE A 124 4.34 -7.92 2.53
N SER A 125 5.24 -7.91 3.52
CA SER A 125 4.88 -8.12 4.92
C SER A 125 4.09 -6.95 5.48
N GLU A 126 4.45 -5.72 5.11
CA GLU A 126 3.70 -4.51 5.46
C GLU A 126 2.33 -4.49 4.77
N ALA A 127 2.24 -4.91 3.49
CA ALA A 127 0.96 -5.08 2.82
C ALA A 127 0.07 -6.09 3.56
N TYR A 128 0.59 -7.24 3.99
CA TYR A 128 -0.19 -8.18 4.80
C TYR A 128 -0.67 -7.59 6.13
N ALA A 129 0.12 -6.74 6.77
CA ALA A 129 -0.29 -6.05 8.00
C ALA A 129 -1.50 -5.14 7.74
N GLU A 130 -1.54 -4.47 6.60
CA GLU A 130 -2.68 -3.64 6.18
C GLU A 130 -3.95 -4.47 5.94
N PHE A 131 -3.86 -5.63 5.26
CA PHE A 131 -5.00 -6.54 5.10
C PHE A 131 -5.62 -6.90 6.45
N LEU A 132 -4.77 -7.23 7.44
CA LEU A 132 -5.23 -7.57 8.78
C LEU A 132 -5.86 -6.36 9.49
N ALA A 133 -5.27 -5.17 9.33
CA ALA A 133 -5.78 -3.93 9.92
C ALA A 133 -7.13 -3.53 9.33
N LEU A 134 -7.29 -3.59 8.00
CA LEU A 134 -8.57 -3.37 7.32
C LEU A 134 -9.61 -4.41 7.72
N GLY A 135 -9.21 -5.68 7.82
CA GLY A 135 -10.08 -6.74 8.33
C GLY A 135 -10.61 -6.46 9.72
N LYS A 136 -9.75 -5.97 10.63
CA LYS A 136 -10.15 -5.56 11.98
C LYS A 136 -11.07 -4.33 11.94
N ALA A 137 -10.71 -3.31 11.18
CA ALA A 137 -11.46 -2.05 11.09
C ALA A 137 -12.87 -2.23 10.49
N THR A 138 -13.09 -3.26 9.68
CA THR A 138 -14.36 -3.50 8.97
C THR A 138 -15.17 -4.70 9.53
N GLY A 139 -14.66 -5.36 10.58
CA GLY A 139 -15.34 -6.50 11.19
C GLY A 139 -15.11 -7.84 10.48
N HIS A 140 -14.07 -7.96 9.66
CA HIS A 140 -13.75 -9.16 8.87
C HIS A 140 -12.37 -9.78 9.21
N PRO A 141 -11.92 -9.83 10.50
CA PRO A 141 -10.55 -10.23 10.84
C PRO A 141 -10.22 -11.67 10.44
N SER A 142 -11.18 -12.60 10.57
CA SER A 142 -10.98 -14.01 10.21
C SER A 142 -10.78 -14.20 8.70
N ARG A 143 -11.54 -13.47 7.87
CA ARG A 143 -11.40 -13.52 6.41
C ARG A 143 -10.09 -12.89 5.95
N ALA A 144 -9.69 -11.76 6.55
CA ALA A 144 -8.40 -11.13 6.28
C ALA A 144 -7.24 -12.08 6.61
N LYS A 145 -7.28 -12.75 7.76
CA LYS A 145 -6.26 -13.75 8.15
C LYS A 145 -6.21 -14.92 7.16
N ALA A 146 -7.35 -15.46 6.75
CA ALA A 146 -7.42 -16.55 5.77
C ALA A 146 -6.85 -16.12 4.42
N LEU A 147 -7.20 -14.92 3.94
CA LEU A 147 -6.68 -14.35 2.69
C LEU A 147 -5.15 -14.22 2.73
N VAL A 148 -4.60 -13.60 3.77
CA VAL A 148 -3.14 -13.46 3.95
C VAL A 148 -2.44 -14.83 3.99
N THR A 149 -3.02 -15.82 4.67
CA THR A 149 -2.46 -17.17 4.71
C THR A 149 -2.40 -17.80 3.32
N THR A 150 -3.48 -17.67 2.55
CA THR A 150 -3.55 -18.20 1.17
C THR A 150 -2.54 -17.47 0.26
N MET A 151 -2.47 -16.13 0.31
CA MET A 151 -1.53 -15.35 -0.48
C MET A 151 -0.07 -15.73 -0.18
N LYS A 152 0.30 -15.87 1.10
CA LYS A 152 1.63 -16.31 1.52
C LYS A 152 2.01 -17.68 0.93
N ALA A 153 1.10 -18.63 0.99
CA ALA A 153 1.34 -19.97 0.43
C ALA A 153 1.54 -19.91 -1.09
N GLN A 154 0.67 -19.19 -1.81
CA GLN A 154 0.75 -19.04 -3.26
C GLN A 154 2.04 -18.33 -3.70
N ILE A 155 2.40 -17.22 -3.05
CA ILE A 155 3.63 -16.47 -3.36
C ILE A 155 4.87 -17.36 -3.08
N SER A 156 4.90 -18.06 -1.95
CA SER A 156 5.99 -18.97 -1.62
C SER A 156 6.18 -20.08 -2.67
N GLU A 157 5.08 -20.67 -3.15
CA GLU A 157 5.11 -21.67 -4.23
C GLU A 157 5.66 -21.08 -5.52
N ILE A 158 5.17 -19.90 -5.93
CA ILE A 158 5.61 -19.20 -7.15
C ILE A 158 7.10 -18.87 -7.07
N VAL A 159 7.53 -18.27 -5.96
CA VAL A 159 8.95 -17.91 -5.75
C VAL A 159 9.83 -19.15 -5.75
N THR A 160 9.45 -20.21 -5.02
CA THR A 160 10.20 -21.49 -5.00
C THR A 160 10.38 -22.05 -6.41
N LYS A 161 9.35 -21.97 -7.24
CA LYS A 161 9.37 -22.51 -8.60
C LYS A 161 10.23 -21.69 -9.56
N TYR A 162 10.22 -20.36 -9.44
CA TYR A 162 10.75 -19.47 -10.48
C TYR A 162 11.97 -18.64 -10.06
N ARG A 163 12.36 -18.65 -8.77
CA ARG A 163 13.53 -17.93 -8.28
C ARG A 163 14.78 -18.32 -9.05
N LYS A 164 15.56 -17.31 -9.47
CA LYS A 164 16.80 -17.51 -10.22
C LYS A 164 17.88 -18.13 -9.31
N LYS A 165 18.65 -19.06 -9.87
CA LYS A 165 19.82 -19.63 -9.17
C LYS A 165 20.92 -18.59 -8.93
N ASN A 166 21.18 -17.76 -9.94
CA ASN A 166 22.16 -16.68 -9.89
C ASN A 166 21.45 -15.32 -9.97
N PRO A 167 21.99 -14.28 -9.34
CA PRO A 167 21.47 -12.93 -9.48
C PRO A 167 21.38 -12.54 -10.94
N THR A 168 20.19 -12.12 -11.40
CA THR A 168 19.95 -11.75 -12.79
C THR A 168 19.74 -10.24 -12.86
N PRO A 169 20.60 -9.49 -13.59
CA PRO A 169 20.47 -8.04 -13.69
C PRO A 169 19.17 -7.63 -14.38
N ILE A 170 18.40 -6.74 -13.76
CA ILE A 170 17.15 -6.21 -14.29
C ILE A 170 17.16 -4.69 -14.26
N PHE A 171 16.40 -4.09 -15.19
CA PHE A 171 15.99 -2.70 -15.15
C PHE A 171 14.47 -2.62 -15.12
N HIS A 172 13.92 -1.87 -14.17
CA HIS A 172 12.51 -1.51 -14.12
C HIS A 172 12.36 -0.07 -14.57
N GLU A 173 11.63 0.16 -15.64
CA GLU A 173 11.36 1.48 -16.21
C GLU A 173 9.95 1.94 -15.78
N LEU A 174 9.89 2.99 -14.97
CA LEU A 174 8.64 3.62 -14.57
C LEU A 174 8.10 4.55 -15.67
N ASP A 175 9.01 5.25 -16.34
CA ASP A 175 8.68 6.14 -17.44
C ASP A 175 9.87 6.30 -18.39
N ASN A 176 9.62 6.87 -19.58
CA ASN A 176 10.63 7.08 -20.63
C ASN A 176 11.69 8.14 -20.29
N THR A 177 11.59 8.81 -19.15
CA THR A 177 12.66 9.66 -18.60
C THR A 177 13.64 8.89 -17.73
N LEU A 178 13.49 7.55 -17.68
CA LEU A 178 14.33 6.58 -16.99
C LEU A 178 14.30 6.65 -15.47
N TYR A 179 13.18 7.10 -14.88
CA TYR A 179 12.91 6.79 -13.48
C TYR A 179 12.75 5.29 -13.29
N SER A 180 13.24 4.79 -12.18
CA SER A 180 13.22 3.38 -11.83
C SER A 180 12.78 3.20 -10.38
N ALA A 181 12.55 1.97 -9.97
CA ALA A 181 12.30 1.60 -8.58
C ALA A 181 13.42 0.69 -8.10
N ASP A 182 14.15 1.09 -7.04
CA ASP A 182 15.22 0.30 -6.44
C ASP A 182 14.68 -0.80 -5.50
N SER A 183 15.57 -1.64 -4.96
CA SER A 183 15.20 -2.76 -4.08
C SER A 183 14.62 -2.33 -2.73
N SER A 184 14.61 -1.05 -2.36
CA SER A 184 13.95 -0.55 -1.14
C SER A 184 12.44 -0.31 -1.32
N THR A 185 11.96 -0.30 -2.55
CA THR A 185 10.54 -0.10 -2.88
C THR A 185 9.75 -1.40 -2.83
N PHE A 186 8.42 -1.31 -2.75
CA PHE A 186 7.53 -2.47 -2.76
C PHE A 186 7.76 -3.37 -3.98
N ILE A 187 7.82 -2.80 -5.19
CA ILE A 187 8.05 -3.57 -6.42
C ILE A 187 9.48 -4.12 -6.48
N GLY A 188 10.46 -3.34 -6.02
CA GLY A 188 11.85 -3.78 -5.94
C GLY A 188 12.06 -4.97 -5.00
N GLN A 189 11.32 -5.04 -3.88
CA GLN A 189 11.32 -6.20 -3.00
C GLN A 189 10.76 -7.45 -3.69
N ILE A 190 9.72 -7.31 -4.52
CA ILE A 190 9.18 -8.42 -5.32
C ILE A 190 10.25 -8.98 -6.27
N TYR A 191 11.01 -8.11 -6.93
CA TYR A 191 12.13 -8.54 -7.77
C TYR A 191 13.22 -9.26 -6.98
N SER A 192 13.51 -8.80 -5.76
CA SER A 192 14.47 -9.43 -4.86
C SER A 192 14.07 -10.84 -4.46
N ASP A 193 12.76 -11.10 -4.30
CA ASP A 193 12.24 -12.45 -4.03
C ASP A 193 12.59 -13.45 -5.16
N PHE A 194 12.65 -13.00 -6.40
CA PHE A 194 13.06 -13.80 -7.55
C PHE A 194 14.58 -13.87 -7.75
N ASN A 195 15.40 -13.27 -6.87
CA ASN A 195 16.85 -13.15 -7.00
C ASN A 195 17.28 -12.34 -8.23
N PHE A 196 16.54 -11.28 -8.54
CA PHE A 196 16.96 -10.30 -9.53
C PHE A 196 17.91 -9.26 -8.89
N ALA A 197 18.94 -8.88 -9.61
CA ALA A 197 19.87 -7.82 -9.25
C ALA A 197 19.38 -6.52 -9.91
N ASN A 198 18.80 -5.64 -9.14
CA ASN A 198 18.24 -4.40 -9.65
C ASN A 198 19.35 -3.38 -9.95
N ILE A 199 19.49 -2.93 -11.21
CA ILE A 199 20.54 -1.96 -11.55
C ILE A 199 20.29 -0.59 -10.92
N ALA A 200 19.07 -0.27 -10.52
CA ALA A 200 18.74 0.97 -9.83
C ALA A 200 19.36 1.08 -8.44
N ASP A 201 19.74 -0.05 -7.79
CA ASP A 201 20.40 -0.07 -6.50
C ASP A 201 21.76 0.64 -6.47
N ALA A 202 22.41 0.77 -7.64
CA ALA A 202 23.68 1.48 -7.78
C ALA A 202 23.52 3.00 -7.91
N ALA A 203 22.29 3.49 -8.06
CA ALA A 203 22.02 4.92 -8.19
C ALA A 203 21.82 5.58 -6.82
N ASN A 204 22.24 6.86 -6.73
CA ASN A 204 21.93 7.67 -5.57
C ASN A 204 20.53 8.29 -5.74
N GLY A 205 19.69 8.25 -4.72
CA GLY A 205 18.39 8.91 -4.81
C GLY A 205 17.28 8.24 -3.99
N GLY A 206 17.50 7.01 -3.52
CA GLY A 206 16.59 6.25 -2.64
C GLY A 206 15.20 6.02 -3.24
N GLY A 207 14.75 4.79 -3.23
CA GLY A 207 13.42 4.39 -3.69
C GLY A 207 13.22 4.51 -5.19
N TYR A 208 13.17 5.73 -5.72
CA TYR A 208 12.83 5.98 -7.13
C TYR A 208 13.88 6.85 -7.85
N PRO A 209 15.08 6.33 -8.09
CA PRO A 209 16.14 7.08 -8.76
C PRO A 209 15.88 7.24 -10.25
N GLN A 210 16.34 8.37 -10.83
CA GLN A 210 16.44 8.57 -12.27
C GLN A 210 17.81 8.10 -12.74
N LEU A 211 17.85 7.20 -13.73
CA LEU A 211 19.08 6.70 -14.32
C LEU A 211 19.42 7.47 -15.60
N SER A 212 20.69 7.46 -16.01
CA SER A 212 21.07 7.90 -17.34
C SER A 212 21.06 6.72 -18.34
N ALA A 213 20.84 7.02 -19.61
CA ALA A 213 20.90 6.00 -20.67
C ALA A 213 22.25 5.26 -20.68
N GLU A 214 23.35 6.00 -20.45
CA GLU A 214 24.71 5.44 -20.38
C GLU A 214 24.85 4.46 -19.20
N SER A 215 24.24 4.78 -18.03
CA SER A 215 24.29 3.90 -16.86
C SER A 215 23.54 2.60 -17.11
N VAL A 216 22.37 2.66 -17.76
CA VAL A 216 21.58 1.48 -18.14
C VAL A 216 22.34 0.61 -19.15
N ILE A 217 22.93 1.24 -20.21
CA ILE A 217 23.74 0.53 -21.20
C ILE A 217 24.95 -0.14 -20.55
N LYS A 218 25.66 0.57 -19.67
CA LYS A 218 26.82 0.05 -18.93
C LYS A 218 26.47 -1.10 -18.01
N ALA A 219 25.35 -1.01 -17.30
CA ALA A 219 24.86 -2.07 -16.41
C ALA A 219 24.39 -3.31 -17.18
N ASN A 220 24.02 -3.15 -18.46
CA ASN A 220 23.66 -4.21 -19.38
C ASN A 220 22.65 -5.22 -18.81
N PRO A 221 21.43 -4.79 -18.43
CA PRO A 221 20.44 -5.68 -17.85
C PRO A 221 20.08 -6.83 -18.79
N LYS A 222 19.78 -8.00 -18.21
CA LYS A 222 19.27 -9.17 -18.95
C LYS A 222 17.78 -9.11 -19.19
N ILE A 223 17.06 -8.35 -18.36
CA ILE A 223 15.60 -8.16 -18.43
C ILE A 223 15.32 -6.66 -18.25
N ILE A 224 14.41 -6.13 -19.04
CA ILE A 224 13.82 -4.80 -18.86
C ILE A 224 12.31 -5.00 -18.64
N PHE A 225 11.78 -4.48 -17.53
CA PHE A 225 10.37 -4.40 -17.26
C PHE A 225 9.89 -2.98 -17.55
N LEU A 226 8.85 -2.84 -18.39
CA LEU A 226 8.25 -1.56 -18.76
C LEU A 226 6.92 -1.40 -18.03
N ASP A 227 6.85 -0.45 -17.13
CA ASP A 227 5.62 -0.07 -16.43
C ASP A 227 4.81 0.96 -17.21
N ASP A 228 5.49 1.73 -18.04
CA ASP A 228 4.93 2.75 -18.92
C ASP A 228 4.43 2.23 -20.29
N GLY A 229 4.37 0.91 -20.46
CA GLY A 229 3.81 0.29 -21.66
C GLY A 229 2.41 0.79 -22.02
N PRO A 230 1.48 0.94 -21.06
CA PRO A 230 0.15 1.51 -21.31
C PRO A 230 0.17 2.96 -21.80
N TYR A 231 1.27 3.68 -21.57
CA TYR A 231 1.44 5.09 -21.95
C TYR A 231 2.25 5.29 -23.24
N GLY A 232 2.49 4.20 -23.98
CA GLY A 232 3.06 4.26 -25.34
C GLY A 232 4.46 3.68 -25.47
N GLU A 233 5.13 3.30 -24.39
CA GLU A 233 6.40 2.59 -24.48
C GLU A 233 6.16 1.12 -24.88
N SER A 234 7.12 0.58 -25.61
CA SER A 234 7.03 -0.76 -26.17
C SER A 234 8.42 -1.36 -26.37
N VAL A 235 8.47 -2.66 -26.65
CA VAL A 235 9.69 -3.34 -27.06
C VAL A 235 10.36 -2.62 -28.25
N ALA A 236 9.56 -2.10 -29.19
CA ALA A 236 10.07 -1.43 -30.38
C ALA A 236 10.64 -0.05 -30.07
N THR A 237 9.96 0.77 -29.25
CA THR A 237 10.46 2.11 -28.86
C THR A 237 11.74 2.00 -28.06
N VAL A 238 11.82 1.07 -27.11
CA VAL A 238 13.04 0.79 -26.32
C VAL A 238 14.19 0.35 -27.22
N ALA A 239 13.95 -0.56 -28.17
CA ALA A 239 14.97 -1.03 -29.09
C ALA A 239 15.50 0.06 -30.05
N ALA A 240 14.69 1.08 -30.34
CA ALA A 240 15.05 2.20 -31.21
C ALA A 240 15.89 3.29 -30.50
N ARG A 241 15.99 3.25 -29.16
CA ARG A 241 16.76 4.24 -28.40
C ARG A 241 18.26 4.15 -28.77
N PRO A 242 19.00 5.29 -28.88
CA PRO A 242 20.40 5.29 -29.20
C PRO A 242 21.24 4.41 -28.26
N GLY A 243 21.97 3.45 -28.81
CA GLY A 243 22.86 2.54 -28.08
C GLY A 243 22.19 1.36 -27.40
N TRP A 244 20.84 1.34 -27.25
CA TRP A 244 20.11 0.30 -26.50
C TRP A 244 20.10 -1.06 -27.22
N SER A 245 20.28 -1.08 -28.54
CA SER A 245 20.46 -2.34 -29.29
C SER A 245 21.64 -3.19 -28.80
N ALA A 246 22.59 -2.59 -28.04
CA ALA A 246 23.71 -3.31 -27.43
C ALA A 246 23.34 -4.04 -26.13
N ILE A 247 22.24 -3.65 -25.47
CA ILE A 247 21.81 -4.21 -24.19
C ILE A 247 21.33 -5.66 -24.35
N SER A 248 21.74 -6.54 -23.44
CA SER A 248 21.40 -7.96 -23.47
C SER A 248 19.89 -8.23 -23.51
N ALA A 249 19.11 -7.47 -22.74
CA ALA A 249 17.65 -7.59 -22.73
C ALA A 249 17.05 -7.29 -24.12
N VAL A 250 17.54 -6.25 -24.81
CA VAL A 250 17.05 -5.88 -26.13
C VAL A 250 17.44 -6.90 -27.18
N LYS A 251 18.73 -7.32 -27.22
CA LYS A 251 19.23 -8.36 -28.13
C LYS A 251 18.45 -9.67 -28.03
N ASN A 252 18.12 -10.08 -26.81
CA ASN A 252 17.49 -11.36 -26.54
C ASN A 252 15.95 -11.27 -26.47
N ARG A 253 15.37 -10.09 -26.73
CA ARG A 253 13.92 -9.83 -26.67
C ARG A 253 13.31 -10.10 -25.27
N HIS A 254 14.06 -9.74 -24.24
CA HIS A 254 13.64 -9.82 -22.85
C HIS A 254 13.18 -8.44 -22.31
N VAL A 255 12.55 -7.66 -23.15
CA VAL A 255 11.84 -6.43 -22.78
C VAL A 255 10.38 -6.83 -22.56
N ILE A 256 9.91 -6.69 -21.33
CA ILE A 256 8.62 -7.21 -20.85
C ILE A 256 7.74 -6.03 -20.46
N VAL A 257 6.62 -5.85 -21.15
CA VAL A 257 5.60 -4.87 -20.77
C VAL A 257 4.82 -5.44 -19.57
N LEU A 258 4.74 -4.67 -18.50
CA LEU A 258 4.00 -5.06 -17.30
C LEU A 258 2.48 -4.92 -17.51
N PRO A 259 1.66 -5.72 -16.81
CA PRO A 259 0.21 -5.56 -16.86
C PRO A 259 -0.20 -4.26 -16.19
N LEU A 260 -1.20 -3.57 -16.76
CA LEU A 260 -1.76 -2.34 -16.22
C LEU A 260 -2.22 -2.52 -14.76
N ASP A 261 -1.96 -1.54 -13.91
CA ASP A 261 -2.41 -1.37 -12.51
C ASP A 261 -1.86 -2.36 -11.48
N ILE A 262 -1.59 -3.61 -11.84
CA ILE A 262 -1.21 -4.64 -10.87
C ILE A 262 0.15 -4.34 -10.19
N PRO A 263 1.18 -3.85 -10.89
CA PRO A 263 2.47 -3.50 -10.28
C PRO A 263 2.36 -2.40 -9.22
N ASP A 264 1.43 -1.45 -9.42
CA ASP A 264 1.26 -0.25 -8.59
C ASP A 264 0.29 -0.44 -7.43
N ARG A 265 -0.29 -1.65 -7.30
CA ARG A 265 -1.30 -1.95 -6.29
C ARG A 265 -0.86 -3.12 -5.41
N TRP A 266 -0.86 -2.91 -4.09
CA TRP A 266 -0.56 -3.96 -3.12
C TRP A 266 -1.80 -4.75 -2.67
N GLY A 267 -2.85 -4.75 -3.48
CA GLY A 267 -4.07 -5.54 -3.27
C GLY A 267 -3.88 -7.05 -3.47
N PRO A 268 -4.96 -7.85 -3.36
CA PRO A 268 -4.89 -9.32 -3.48
C PRO A 268 -4.33 -9.81 -4.82
N ARG A 269 -4.48 -9.00 -5.89
CA ARG A 269 -3.95 -9.33 -7.23
C ARG A 269 -2.42 -9.33 -7.32
N ILE A 270 -1.73 -8.91 -6.25
CA ILE A 270 -0.25 -8.99 -6.22
C ILE A 270 0.25 -10.44 -6.42
N VAL A 271 -0.54 -11.45 -6.05
CA VAL A 271 -0.24 -12.86 -6.34
C VAL A 271 -0.17 -13.10 -7.85
N ASP A 272 -1.02 -12.45 -8.63
CA ASP A 272 -1.01 -12.56 -10.09
C ASP A 272 0.21 -11.87 -10.69
N PHE A 273 0.69 -10.78 -10.07
CA PHE A 273 1.95 -10.14 -10.46
C PHE A 273 3.15 -11.06 -10.20
N TYR A 274 3.25 -11.70 -9.03
CA TYR A 274 4.28 -12.71 -8.79
C TYR A 274 4.23 -13.84 -9.84
N ARG A 275 3.02 -14.31 -10.17
CA ARG A 275 2.84 -15.34 -11.19
C ARG A 275 3.28 -14.86 -12.57
N PHE A 276 2.92 -13.64 -12.95
CA PHE A 276 3.33 -13.01 -14.22
C PHE A 276 4.86 -12.93 -14.31
N ILE A 277 5.52 -12.35 -13.31
CA ILE A 277 7.00 -12.25 -13.26
C ILE A 277 7.63 -13.64 -13.37
N GLY A 278 7.19 -14.60 -12.56
CA GLY A 278 7.74 -15.94 -12.58
C GLY A 278 7.61 -16.63 -13.93
N GLN A 279 6.44 -16.57 -14.55
CA GLN A 279 6.16 -17.23 -15.83
C GLN A 279 6.89 -16.58 -17.01
N THR A 280 6.86 -15.25 -17.11
CA THR A 280 7.50 -14.52 -18.21
C THR A 280 9.01 -14.64 -18.19
N THR A 281 9.60 -14.74 -17.01
CA THR A 281 11.06 -14.84 -16.85
C THR A 281 11.57 -16.28 -16.74
N ALA A 282 10.69 -17.30 -16.70
CA ALA A 282 11.05 -18.69 -16.44
C ALA A 282 12.20 -19.22 -17.33
N LYS A 283 12.23 -18.85 -18.59
CA LYS A 283 13.22 -19.31 -19.59
C LYS A 283 14.44 -18.39 -19.72
N ILE A 284 14.49 -17.29 -19.00
CA ILE A 284 15.60 -16.33 -19.01
C ILE A 284 16.63 -16.77 -17.96
N ASN A 285 17.87 -17.07 -18.39
CA ASN A 285 18.96 -17.55 -17.53
C ASN A 285 19.96 -16.43 -17.21
#